data_afb5cebfb41ad966f7452136093da703
#
_entry.id   afb5cebfb41ad966f7452136093da703
#
_cell.length_a   1.000
_cell.length_b   1.000
_cell.length_c   1.000
_cell.angle_alpha   90.00
_cell.angle_beta   90.00
_cell.angle_gamma   90.00
#
_symmetry.space_group_name_H-M   'P 1'
#
loop_
_entity.id
_entity.type
_entity.pdbx_description
1 polymer ?
#
loop_
_entity_poly.entity_id
_entity_poly.type
_entity_poly.pdbx_seq_one_letter_code
_entity_poly.pdbx_strand_id
1 'polypeptide(L)'
;DIVLIQPVGDHDLPEIENEVAEIKKLTSVDFQLIAVKVDDWNRELSPWEAPAVFGNEGFGNGAEDTLAEILTLCSDKSKDYYIGGYSLAGLFALWAAFQTEKFSGVAAASPSVWFPDFVGYMKENKIKCDAVYLSLGDKEERTKNAVMSKVGDCIRESYDLLTGQGIECALEWNKGGHFKEPAWRTAKGFAWVMNER
;
A
#
# COMPACT_ATOMS: atom_id res chain seq x y z
N ASP A 1 -21.10 3.39 4.70
CA ASP A 1 -20.26 2.48 5.48
C ASP A 1 -18.91 2.29 4.82
N ILE A 2 -17.83 2.41 5.60
CA ILE A 2 -16.46 2.30 5.11
C ILE A 2 -15.86 0.95 5.49
N VAL A 3 -15.22 0.31 4.52
CA VAL A 3 -14.45 -0.92 4.71
C VAL A 3 -13.02 -0.69 4.25
N LEU A 4 -12.07 -0.94 5.13
CA LEU A 4 -10.64 -0.91 4.85
C LEU A 4 -10.16 -2.33 4.60
N ILE A 5 -9.53 -2.56 3.46
CA ILE A 5 -8.95 -3.86 3.10
C ILE A 5 -7.42 -3.76 3.24
N GLN A 6 -6.85 -4.68 3.99
CA GLN A 6 -5.39 -4.69 4.20
C GLN A 6 -4.83 -6.10 4.04
N PRO A 7 -4.05 -6.36 2.99
CA PRO A 7 -3.25 -7.59 2.92
C PRO A 7 -2.19 -7.59 4.01
N VAL A 8 -2.05 -8.71 4.70
CA VAL A 8 -1.13 -8.87 5.84
C VAL A 8 -0.41 -10.20 5.77
N GLY A 9 0.82 -10.23 6.29
CA GLY A 9 1.56 -11.45 6.56
C GLY A 9 1.44 -11.83 8.04
N ASP A 10 2.03 -12.97 8.42
CA ASP A 10 2.07 -13.41 9.81
C ASP A 10 2.70 -12.37 10.74
N HIS A 11 3.67 -11.62 10.24
CA HIS A 11 4.37 -10.59 11.01
C HIS A 11 3.51 -9.38 11.34
N ASP A 12 2.43 -9.13 10.59
CA ASP A 12 1.51 -8.00 10.79
C ASP A 12 0.37 -8.32 11.74
N LEU A 13 -0.06 -9.58 11.80
CA LEU A 13 -1.27 -9.98 12.52
C LEU A 13 -1.29 -9.56 14.00
N PRO A 14 -0.18 -9.68 14.77
CA PRO A 14 -0.19 -9.28 16.18
C PRO A 14 -0.44 -7.78 16.38
N GLU A 15 -0.22 -6.95 15.37
CA GLU A 15 -0.33 -5.50 15.45
C GLU A 15 -1.66 -4.93 14.93
N ILE A 16 -2.54 -5.77 14.37
CA ILE A 16 -3.79 -5.29 13.74
C ILE A 16 -4.72 -4.59 14.73
N GLU A 17 -4.89 -5.13 15.94
CA GLU A 17 -5.73 -4.48 16.94
C GLU A 17 -5.19 -3.12 17.34
N ASN A 18 -3.87 -3.01 17.49
CA ASN A 18 -3.19 -1.75 17.79
C ASN A 18 -3.36 -0.76 16.62
N GLU A 19 -3.20 -1.22 15.39
CA GLU A 19 -3.39 -0.38 14.20
C GLU A 19 -4.81 0.18 14.14
N VAL A 20 -5.83 -0.64 14.38
CA VAL A 20 -7.23 -0.20 14.43
C VAL A 20 -7.44 0.85 15.51
N ALA A 21 -6.87 0.64 16.70
CA ALA A 21 -6.95 1.61 17.79
C ALA A 21 -6.30 2.94 17.41
N GLU A 22 -5.17 2.90 16.72
CA GLU A 22 -4.48 4.11 16.23
C GLU A 22 -5.29 4.84 15.16
N ILE A 23 -5.94 4.12 14.24
CA ILE A 23 -6.84 4.76 13.27
C ILE A 23 -7.97 5.49 13.98
N LYS A 24 -8.60 4.85 14.98
CA LYS A 24 -9.71 5.44 15.75
C LYS A 24 -9.33 6.71 16.50
N LYS A 25 -8.05 6.88 16.87
CA LYS A 25 -7.56 8.13 17.47
C LYS A 25 -7.42 9.26 16.46
N LEU A 26 -7.26 8.94 15.18
CA LEU A 26 -6.96 9.90 14.12
C LEU A 26 -8.19 10.36 13.33
N THR A 27 -9.30 9.65 13.45
CA THR A 27 -10.53 9.98 12.74
C THR A 27 -11.76 9.68 13.58
N SER A 28 -12.82 10.45 13.36
CA SER A 28 -14.15 10.16 13.93
C SER A 28 -15.03 9.34 12.99
N VAL A 29 -14.52 8.99 11.81
CA VAL A 29 -15.25 8.21 10.82
C VAL A 29 -15.33 6.76 11.27
N ASP A 30 -16.53 6.18 11.21
CA ASP A 30 -16.73 4.76 11.48
C ASP A 30 -16.24 3.91 10.31
N PHE A 31 -15.56 2.82 10.62
CA PHE A 31 -15.03 1.92 9.61
C PHE A 31 -14.94 0.47 10.14
N GLN A 32 -14.85 -0.45 9.22
CA GLN A 32 -14.47 -1.84 9.48
C GLN A 32 -13.15 -2.12 8.76
N LEU A 33 -12.21 -2.77 9.41
CA LEU A 33 -10.97 -3.21 8.77
C LEU A 33 -11.02 -4.73 8.58
N ILE A 34 -10.77 -5.17 7.35
CA ILE A 34 -10.64 -6.58 7.01
C ILE A 34 -9.18 -6.84 6.65
N ALA A 35 -8.50 -7.60 7.53
CA ALA A 35 -7.16 -8.07 7.26
C ALA A 35 -7.24 -9.33 6.39
N VAL A 36 -6.57 -9.31 5.25
CA VAL A 36 -6.53 -10.44 4.31
C VAL A 36 -5.15 -11.08 4.40
N LYS A 37 -5.07 -12.22 5.07
CA LYS A 37 -3.79 -12.89 5.26
C LYS A 37 -3.31 -13.54 3.97
N VAL A 38 -2.05 -13.27 3.60
CA VAL A 38 -1.35 -13.97 2.52
C VAL A 38 -0.32 -14.93 3.11
N ASP A 39 -0.12 -16.06 2.46
CA ASP A 39 0.80 -17.11 2.94
C ASP A 39 2.19 -16.99 2.31
N ASP A 40 2.27 -16.65 1.04
CA ASP A 40 3.51 -16.46 0.29
C ASP A 40 3.64 -14.98 -0.08
N TRP A 41 4.29 -14.22 0.80
CA TRP A 41 4.40 -12.77 0.72
C TRP A 41 4.92 -12.28 -0.63
N ASN A 42 6.07 -12.79 -1.06
CA ASN A 42 6.69 -12.33 -2.30
C ASN A 42 5.94 -12.76 -3.57
N ARG A 43 5.19 -13.85 -3.53
CA ARG A 43 4.42 -14.31 -4.68
C ARG A 43 3.05 -13.63 -4.75
N GLU A 44 2.32 -13.65 -3.64
CA GLU A 44 0.91 -13.24 -3.63
C GLU A 44 0.69 -11.75 -3.75
N LEU A 45 1.70 -10.94 -3.41
CA LEU A 45 1.61 -9.48 -3.45
C LEU A 45 2.33 -8.84 -4.64
N SER A 46 3.01 -9.62 -5.46
CA SER A 46 3.79 -9.11 -6.59
C SER A 46 3.01 -9.18 -7.89
N PRO A 47 2.96 -8.08 -8.65
CA PRO A 47 2.19 -8.02 -9.89
C PRO A 47 2.82 -8.79 -11.05
N TRP A 48 4.14 -9.01 -11.02
CA TRP A 48 4.88 -9.82 -12.01
C TRP A 48 6.12 -10.41 -11.38
N GLU A 49 6.71 -11.38 -12.08
CA GLU A 49 7.94 -12.02 -11.63
C GLU A 49 9.12 -11.05 -11.65
N ALA A 50 9.97 -11.15 -10.65
CA ALA A 50 11.20 -10.39 -10.55
C ALA A 50 12.23 -11.17 -9.73
N PRO A 51 13.55 -10.96 -9.98
CA PRO A 51 14.58 -11.61 -9.18
C PRO A 51 14.59 -11.10 -7.74
N ALA A 52 15.18 -11.87 -6.85
CA ALA A 52 15.33 -11.51 -5.44
C ALA A 52 16.05 -10.15 -5.31
N VAL A 53 15.53 -9.29 -4.45
CA VAL A 53 16.11 -7.99 -4.14
C VAL A 53 16.70 -8.00 -2.74
N PHE A 54 16.04 -8.69 -1.81
CA PHE A 54 16.57 -8.97 -0.48
C PHE A 54 16.46 -10.48 -0.21
N GLY A 55 17.39 -11.02 0.57
CA GLY A 55 17.43 -12.46 0.76
C GLY A 55 17.66 -13.23 -0.54
N ASN A 56 17.15 -14.46 -0.61
CA ASN A 56 17.33 -15.37 -1.74
C ASN A 56 16.04 -15.68 -2.49
N GLU A 57 14.92 -15.18 -2.02
CA GLU A 57 13.60 -15.46 -2.60
C GLU A 57 13.23 -14.41 -3.62
N GLY A 58 12.91 -14.85 -4.83
CA GLY A 58 12.40 -13.98 -5.89
C GLY A 58 10.92 -13.63 -5.67
N PHE A 59 10.40 -12.80 -6.58
CA PHE A 59 9.00 -12.39 -6.58
C PHE A 59 8.23 -13.18 -7.64
N GLY A 60 7.00 -13.56 -7.31
CA GLY A 60 6.11 -14.23 -8.24
C GLY A 60 5.13 -13.26 -8.91
N ASN A 61 4.05 -13.80 -9.44
CA ASN A 61 3.04 -13.04 -10.18
C ASN A 61 1.62 -13.30 -9.63
N GLY A 62 1.49 -13.52 -8.34
CA GLY A 62 0.24 -13.92 -7.70
C GLY A 62 -0.73 -12.78 -7.39
N ALA A 63 -0.37 -11.52 -7.67
CA ALA A 63 -1.19 -10.37 -7.28
C ALA A 63 -2.58 -10.38 -7.94
N GLU A 64 -2.72 -10.84 -9.18
CA GLU A 64 -4.03 -10.94 -9.84
C GLU A 64 -4.98 -11.87 -9.08
N ASP A 65 -4.50 -13.03 -8.66
CA ASP A 65 -5.31 -13.99 -7.89
C ASP A 65 -5.67 -13.41 -6.51
N THR A 66 -4.73 -12.76 -5.85
CA THR A 66 -4.97 -12.10 -4.56
C THR A 66 -6.02 -10.99 -4.71
N LEU A 67 -5.94 -10.19 -5.75
CA LEU A 67 -6.93 -9.16 -6.02
C LEU A 67 -8.31 -9.76 -6.30
N ALA A 68 -8.38 -10.85 -7.07
CA ALA A 68 -9.64 -11.52 -7.34
C ALA A 68 -10.32 -12.00 -6.05
N GLU A 69 -9.55 -12.57 -5.12
CA GLU A 69 -10.07 -12.97 -3.80
C GLU A 69 -10.56 -11.76 -3.00
N ILE A 70 -9.79 -10.68 -2.97
CA ILE A 70 -10.18 -9.44 -2.28
C ILE A 70 -11.48 -8.88 -2.85
N LEU A 71 -11.63 -8.89 -4.17
CA LEU A 71 -12.83 -8.35 -4.80
C LEU A 71 -14.10 -9.12 -4.43
N THR A 72 -13.99 -10.40 -4.06
CA THR A 72 -15.14 -11.14 -3.53
C THR A 72 -15.63 -10.58 -2.19
N LEU A 73 -14.77 -9.90 -1.44
CA LEU A 73 -15.11 -9.24 -0.17
C LEU A 73 -15.72 -7.85 -0.39
N CYS A 74 -15.68 -7.33 -1.61
CA CYS A 74 -16.07 -5.95 -1.95
C CYS A 74 -17.38 -5.92 -2.76
N SER A 75 -18.28 -6.85 -2.55
CA SER A 75 -19.51 -7.00 -3.36
C SER A 75 -20.65 -6.10 -2.93
N ASP A 76 -20.63 -5.56 -1.70
CA ASP A 76 -21.71 -4.73 -1.19
C ASP A 76 -21.60 -3.29 -1.76
N LYS A 77 -22.53 -2.96 -2.64
CA LYS A 77 -22.54 -1.66 -3.33
C LYS A 77 -22.91 -0.49 -2.44
N SER A 78 -23.39 -0.73 -1.23
CA SER A 78 -23.72 0.32 -0.26
C SER A 78 -22.50 0.76 0.54
N LYS A 79 -21.35 0.12 0.35
CA LYS A 79 -20.12 0.38 1.09
C LYS A 79 -19.06 1.04 0.22
N ASP A 80 -18.21 1.84 0.86
CA ASP A 80 -17.03 2.41 0.23
C ASP A 80 -15.80 1.62 0.69
N TYR A 81 -14.99 1.19 -0.27
CA TYR A 81 -13.83 0.37 -0.01
C TYR A 81 -12.54 1.15 -0.22
N TYR A 82 -11.63 1.02 0.72
CA TYR A 82 -10.26 1.53 0.64
C TYR A 82 -9.30 0.37 0.80
N ILE A 83 -8.16 0.45 0.14
CA ILE A 83 -7.12 -0.58 0.25
C ILE A 83 -5.82 0.05 0.75
N GLY A 84 -5.07 -0.70 1.52
CA GLY A 84 -3.80 -0.22 2.01
C GLY A 84 -2.92 -1.33 2.54
N GLY A 85 -1.73 -0.96 2.95
CA GLY A 85 -0.78 -1.90 3.52
C GLY A 85 0.59 -1.28 3.68
N TYR A 86 1.49 -2.07 4.24
CA TYR A 86 2.87 -1.70 4.50
C TYR A 86 3.82 -2.48 3.59
N SER A 87 4.89 -1.83 3.12
CA SER A 87 5.93 -2.50 2.35
C SER A 87 5.40 -3.07 1.02
N LEU A 88 5.57 -4.36 0.78
CA LEU A 88 5.07 -5.01 -0.44
C LEU A 88 3.53 -5.00 -0.50
N ALA A 89 2.86 -5.03 0.64
CA ALA A 89 1.40 -4.86 0.68
C ALA A 89 0.98 -3.45 0.27
N GLY A 90 1.80 -2.43 0.56
CA GLY A 90 1.59 -1.07 0.06
C GLY A 90 1.74 -0.98 -1.46
N LEU A 91 2.74 -1.66 -2.02
CA LEU A 91 2.90 -1.78 -3.46
C LEU A 91 1.70 -2.45 -4.10
N PHE A 92 1.25 -3.57 -3.52
CA PHE A 92 0.07 -4.30 -3.99
C PHE A 92 -1.17 -3.39 -4.00
N ALA A 93 -1.38 -2.62 -2.94
CA ALA A 93 -2.52 -1.71 -2.84
C ALA A 93 -2.50 -0.64 -3.95
N LEU A 94 -1.33 -0.07 -4.23
CA LEU A 94 -1.16 0.86 -5.35
C LEU A 94 -1.49 0.19 -6.68
N TRP A 95 -0.90 -0.97 -6.93
CA TRP A 95 -1.13 -1.73 -8.16
C TRP A 95 -2.62 -2.06 -8.33
N ALA A 96 -3.30 -2.49 -7.26
CA ALA A 96 -4.72 -2.82 -7.29
C ALA A 96 -5.58 -1.66 -7.76
N ALA A 97 -5.24 -0.43 -7.36
CA ALA A 97 -5.97 0.76 -7.78
C ALA A 97 -5.77 1.12 -9.26
N PHE A 98 -4.78 0.56 -9.91
CA PHE A 98 -4.64 0.64 -11.37
C PHE A 98 -5.51 -0.40 -12.09
N GLN A 99 -5.93 -1.48 -11.39
CA GLN A 99 -6.67 -2.58 -12.00
C GLN A 99 -8.18 -2.40 -11.95
N THR A 100 -8.69 -1.70 -10.95
CA THR A 100 -10.13 -1.63 -10.68
C THR A 100 -10.53 -0.29 -10.08
N GLU A 101 -11.77 0.13 -10.37
CA GLU A 101 -12.39 1.32 -9.79
C GLU A 101 -13.02 1.04 -8.41
N LYS A 102 -12.90 -0.18 -7.90
CA LYS A 102 -13.57 -0.59 -6.66
C LYS A 102 -13.11 0.21 -5.43
N PHE A 103 -11.85 0.63 -5.41
CA PHE A 103 -11.28 1.31 -4.26
C PHE A 103 -11.36 2.83 -4.43
N SER A 104 -11.90 3.52 -3.43
CA SER A 104 -12.00 4.98 -3.41
C SER A 104 -10.65 5.63 -3.12
N GLY A 105 -9.77 4.96 -2.40
CA GLY A 105 -8.45 5.47 -2.08
C GLY A 105 -7.49 4.37 -1.64
N VAL A 106 -6.21 4.74 -1.60
CA VAL A 106 -5.10 3.84 -1.25
C VAL A 106 -4.27 4.44 -0.13
N ALA A 107 -4.04 3.64 0.92
CA ALA A 107 -3.10 3.95 2.00
C ALA A 107 -1.84 3.10 1.83
N ALA A 108 -0.84 3.63 1.14
CA ALA A 108 0.41 2.92 0.88
C ALA A 108 1.51 3.44 1.82
N ALA A 109 1.72 2.73 2.93
CA ALA A 109 2.73 3.07 3.91
C ALA A 109 4.04 2.36 3.59
N SER A 110 5.12 3.13 3.46
CA SER A 110 6.44 2.64 3.06
C SER A 110 6.38 1.59 1.94
N PRO A 111 5.66 1.90 0.83
CA PRO A 111 5.44 0.91 -0.22
C PRO A 111 6.74 0.56 -0.93
N SER A 112 6.86 -0.69 -1.37
CA SER A 112 8.03 -1.20 -2.08
C SER A 112 8.10 -0.69 -3.53
N VAL A 113 8.05 0.63 -3.72
CA VAL A 113 8.03 1.25 -5.06
C VAL A 113 9.35 1.12 -5.83
N TRP A 114 10.39 0.62 -5.17
CA TRP A 114 11.62 0.16 -5.80
C TRP A 114 11.43 -1.12 -6.63
N PHE A 115 10.28 -1.78 -6.51
CA PHE A 115 10.00 -3.02 -7.23
C PHE A 115 10.28 -2.85 -8.72
N PRO A 116 10.99 -3.79 -9.35
CA PRO A 116 11.41 -3.64 -10.76
C PRO A 116 10.26 -3.29 -11.69
N ASP A 117 10.47 -2.26 -12.50
CA ASP A 117 9.54 -1.77 -13.53
C ASP A 117 8.24 -1.13 -13.02
N PHE A 118 8.05 -1.00 -11.70
CA PHE A 118 6.78 -0.50 -11.18
C PHE A 118 6.55 0.99 -11.46
N VAL A 119 7.56 1.83 -11.30
CA VAL A 119 7.44 3.26 -11.62
C VAL A 119 7.13 3.44 -13.12
N GLY A 120 7.79 2.67 -13.99
CA GLY A 120 7.50 2.65 -15.43
C GLY A 120 6.06 2.24 -15.71
N TYR A 121 5.55 1.24 -15.00
CA TYR A 121 4.16 0.82 -15.09
C TYR A 121 3.20 1.96 -14.75
N MET A 122 3.46 2.71 -13.69
CA MET A 122 2.62 3.87 -13.31
C MET A 122 2.65 4.98 -14.35
N LYS A 123 3.78 5.18 -15.05
CA LYS A 123 3.88 6.17 -16.14
C LYS A 123 2.97 5.83 -17.30
N GLU A 124 2.82 4.55 -17.61
CA GLU A 124 2.09 4.07 -18.79
C GLU A 124 0.62 3.76 -18.51
N ASN A 125 0.20 3.81 -17.25
CA ASN A 125 -1.16 3.45 -16.85
C ASN A 125 -1.79 4.55 -16.01
N LYS A 126 -3.12 4.56 -15.96
CA LYS A 126 -3.88 5.54 -15.21
C LYS A 126 -4.48 4.91 -13.97
N ILE A 127 -4.25 5.53 -12.82
CA ILE A 127 -4.85 5.09 -11.56
C ILE A 127 -6.36 5.35 -11.59
N LYS A 128 -7.13 4.47 -10.95
CA LYS A 128 -8.59 4.50 -11.00
C LYS A 128 -9.26 4.88 -9.68
N CYS A 129 -8.48 5.39 -8.71
CA CYS A 129 -9.02 5.91 -7.45
C CYS A 129 -8.84 7.43 -7.37
N ASP A 130 -9.46 8.05 -6.38
CA ASP A 130 -9.48 9.50 -6.22
C ASP A 130 -8.40 10.03 -5.29
N ALA A 131 -7.90 9.20 -4.38
CA ALA A 131 -6.95 9.61 -3.35
C ALA A 131 -5.89 8.55 -3.09
N VAL A 132 -4.64 8.97 -2.93
CA VAL A 132 -3.53 8.10 -2.55
C VAL A 132 -2.68 8.77 -1.47
N TYR A 133 -2.47 8.05 -0.39
CA TYR A 133 -1.50 8.41 0.62
C TYR A 133 -0.24 7.55 0.44
N LEU A 134 0.90 8.24 0.38
CA LEU A 134 2.23 7.63 0.34
C LEU A 134 3.01 8.07 1.57
N SER A 135 3.78 7.18 2.15
CA SER A 135 4.72 7.54 3.20
C SER A 135 6.02 6.77 3.07
N LEU A 136 7.08 7.30 3.67
CA LEU A 136 8.38 6.64 3.72
C LEU A 136 9.14 7.09 4.96
N GLY A 137 9.94 6.18 5.52
CA GLY A 137 10.89 6.56 6.57
C GLY A 137 12.07 7.33 5.96
N ASP A 138 12.53 8.37 6.64
CA ASP A 138 13.59 9.27 6.15
C ASP A 138 14.99 8.61 6.07
N LYS A 139 15.12 7.38 6.61
CA LYS A 139 16.36 6.60 6.55
C LYS A 139 16.26 5.38 5.63
N GLU A 140 15.11 5.12 5.01
CA GLU A 140 14.94 3.92 4.20
C GLU A 140 15.82 3.92 2.95
N GLU A 141 16.03 5.08 2.32
CA GLU A 141 16.90 5.18 1.14
C GLU A 141 18.40 5.06 1.46
N ARG A 142 18.77 5.03 2.74
CA ARG A 142 20.17 4.90 3.18
C ARG A 142 20.65 3.45 3.30
N THR A 143 19.84 2.50 2.89
CA THR A 143 20.23 1.08 2.87
C THR A 143 21.39 0.84 1.91
N LYS A 144 22.19 -0.21 2.18
CA LYS A 144 23.27 -0.66 1.29
C LYS A 144 22.77 -1.48 0.10
N ASN A 145 21.52 -1.93 0.13
CA ASN A 145 20.93 -2.67 -0.97
C ASN A 145 20.75 -1.75 -2.18
N ALA A 146 21.39 -2.09 -3.30
CA ALA A 146 21.43 -1.23 -4.48
C ALA A 146 20.05 -0.93 -5.10
N VAL A 147 19.11 -1.88 -5.02
CA VAL A 147 17.75 -1.70 -5.53
C VAL A 147 16.89 -0.93 -4.53
N MET A 148 16.88 -1.36 -3.28
CA MET A 148 16.07 -0.74 -2.23
C MET A 148 16.50 0.70 -1.90
N SER A 149 17.78 1.03 -2.12
CA SER A 149 18.26 2.40 -1.90
C SER A 149 17.61 3.44 -2.81
N LYS A 150 17.00 2.99 -3.90
CA LYS A 150 16.27 3.85 -4.84
C LYS A 150 14.87 4.22 -4.37
N VAL A 151 14.43 3.69 -3.24
CA VAL A 151 13.04 3.86 -2.76
C VAL A 151 12.67 5.33 -2.58
N GLY A 152 13.60 6.17 -2.11
CA GLY A 152 13.34 7.61 -1.95
C GLY A 152 13.04 8.29 -3.27
N ASP A 153 13.88 8.08 -4.28
CA ASP A 153 13.65 8.65 -5.63
C ASP A 153 12.39 8.07 -6.25
N CYS A 154 12.16 6.76 -6.10
CA CYS A 154 10.96 6.11 -6.63
C CYS A 154 9.68 6.67 -6.02
N ILE A 155 9.65 6.94 -4.71
CA ILE A 155 8.43 7.46 -4.07
C ILE A 155 8.19 8.93 -4.43
N ARG A 156 9.23 9.73 -4.55
CA ARG A 156 9.10 11.12 -5.02
C ARG A 156 8.54 11.15 -6.44
N GLU A 157 9.05 10.29 -7.32
CA GLU A 157 8.55 10.17 -8.69
C GLU A 157 7.11 9.65 -8.71
N SER A 158 6.78 8.67 -7.86
CA SER A 158 5.41 8.17 -7.71
C SER A 158 4.44 9.29 -7.31
N TYR A 159 4.83 10.11 -6.35
CA TYR A 159 4.03 11.26 -5.93
C TYR A 159 3.80 12.24 -7.09
N ASP A 160 4.83 12.57 -7.84
CA ASP A 160 4.73 13.48 -8.99
C ASP A 160 3.83 12.90 -10.08
N LEU A 161 3.97 11.61 -10.38
CA LEU A 161 3.14 10.93 -11.38
C LEU A 161 1.66 10.92 -10.99
N LEU A 162 1.37 10.56 -9.75
CA LEU A 162 -0.01 10.48 -9.26
C LEU A 162 -0.66 11.86 -9.17
N THR A 163 0.07 12.85 -8.69
CA THR A 163 -0.38 14.25 -8.66
C THR A 163 -0.65 14.74 -10.09
N GLY A 164 0.22 14.39 -11.03
CA GLY A 164 0.06 14.72 -12.44
C GLY A 164 -1.16 14.09 -13.09
N GLN A 165 -1.67 13.00 -12.55
CA GLN A 165 -2.91 12.37 -13.00
C GLN A 165 -4.18 13.03 -12.43
N GLY A 166 -4.02 14.05 -11.60
CA GLY A 166 -5.15 14.86 -11.11
C GLY A 166 -5.87 14.30 -9.88
N ILE A 167 -5.27 13.31 -9.20
CA ILE A 167 -5.85 12.77 -7.97
C ILE A 167 -5.31 13.48 -6.73
N GLU A 168 -6.02 13.38 -5.62
CA GLU A 168 -5.50 13.82 -4.33
C GLU A 168 -4.39 12.89 -3.88
N CYS A 169 -3.19 13.41 -3.70
CA CYS A 169 -2.04 12.60 -3.28
C CYS A 169 -1.24 13.31 -2.19
N ALA A 170 -0.90 12.58 -1.15
CA ALA A 170 0.00 13.04 -0.10
C ALA A 170 1.26 12.19 -0.06
N LEU A 171 2.38 12.79 0.32
CA LEU A 171 3.61 12.08 0.64
C LEU A 171 4.10 12.55 2.00
N GLU A 172 4.07 11.65 2.97
CA GLU A 172 4.53 11.94 4.34
C GLU A 172 5.85 11.22 4.62
N TRP A 173 6.81 11.97 5.15
CA TRP A 173 8.08 11.43 5.61
C TRP A 173 8.01 11.19 7.12
N ASN A 174 8.36 9.97 7.54
CA ASN A 174 8.42 9.58 8.94
C ASN A 174 9.88 9.44 9.40
N LYS A 175 10.14 9.59 10.69
CA LYS A 175 11.46 9.35 11.24
C LYS A 175 11.77 7.86 11.25
N GLY A 176 12.95 7.49 10.74
CA GLY A 176 13.50 6.16 10.90
C GLY A 176 13.55 5.33 9.64
N GLY A 177 13.92 4.07 9.84
CA GLY A 177 14.04 3.07 8.79
C GLY A 177 12.73 2.35 8.50
N HIS A 178 12.84 1.28 7.71
CA HIS A 178 11.69 0.54 7.21
C HIS A 178 10.87 -0.19 8.30
N PHE A 179 11.50 -0.58 9.39
CA PHE A 179 10.85 -1.38 10.43
C PHE A 179 10.37 -0.56 11.63
N LYS A 180 10.39 0.76 11.53
CA LYS A 180 9.94 1.60 12.64
C LYS A 180 8.45 1.90 12.54
N GLU A 181 7.69 1.42 13.52
CA GLU A 181 6.26 1.71 13.71
C GLU A 181 5.37 1.45 12.48
N PRO A 182 5.43 0.25 11.86
CA PRO A 182 4.62 -0.01 10.66
C PRO A 182 3.12 0.18 10.87
N ALA A 183 2.59 -0.28 12.00
CA ALA A 183 1.17 -0.16 12.32
C ALA A 183 0.73 1.31 12.40
N TRP A 184 1.52 2.15 13.06
CA TRP A 184 1.25 3.58 13.17
C TRP A 184 1.29 4.28 11.81
N ARG A 185 2.29 3.96 10.99
CA ARG A 185 2.42 4.53 9.65
C ARG A 185 1.24 4.15 8.75
N THR A 186 0.82 2.89 8.81
CA THR A 186 -0.34 2.41 8.05
C THR A 186 -1.63 3.05 8.54
N ALA A 187 -1.79 3.18 9.86
CA ALA A 187 -2.95 3.83 10.47
C ALA A 187 -3.10 5.28 10.00
N LYS A 188 -2.01 6.04 9.95
CA LYS A 188 -2.03 7.42 9.43
C LYS A 188 -2.52 7.47 8.00
N GLY A 189 -2.10 6.54 7.18
CA GLY A 189 -2.53 6.46 5.78
C GLY A 189 -4.02 6.22 5.65
N PHE A 190 -4.55 5.25 6.36
CA PHE A 190 -5.99 4.97 6.34
C PHE A 190 -6.81 6.14 6.86
N ALA A 191 -6.39 6.76 7.96
CA ALA A 191 -7.09 7.93 8.48
C ALA A 191 -7.12 9.08 7.45
N TRP A 192 -5.99 9.32 6.78
CA TRP A 192 -5.90 10.38 5.78
C TRP A 192 -6.85 10.13 4.60
N VAL A 193 -6.84 8.93 4.01
CA VAL A 193 -7.70 8.66 2.84
C VAL A 193 -9.18 8.70 3.18
N MET A 194 -9.57 8.35 4.40
CA MET A 194 -10.96 8.48 4.85
C MET A 194 -11.38 9.91 5.08
N ASN A 195 -10.46 10.78 5.47
CA ASN A 195 -10.75 12.18 5.80
C ASN A 195 -10.72 13.12 4.59
N GLU A 196 -10.14 12.69 3.47
CA GLU A 196 -10.01 13.49 2.23
C GLU A 196 -11.26 13.42 1.33
N ARG A 197 -12.43 13.57 1.90
CA ARG A 197 -13.68 13.49 1.13
C ARG A 197 -14.45 14.77 1.14
#